data_8cff226c2438eb8462f067b8a16dcd77
#
_entry.id   8cff226c2438eb8462f067b8a16dcd77
#
_cell.length_a   1.000
_cell.length_b   1.000
_cell.length_c   1.000
_cell.angle_alpha   90.00
_cell.angle_beta   90.00
_cell.angle_gamma   90.00
#
_symmetry.space_group_name_H-M   'P 1'
#
loop_
_entity.id
_entity.type
_entity.pdbx_description
1 polymer ?
#
loop_
_entity_poly.entity_id
_entity_poly.type
_entity_poly.pdbx_seq_one_letter_code
_entity_poly.pdbx_strand_id
1 'polypeptide(L)'
;ELKDKQSVIFAMEEPEIALPPHTQRRVTRFVLAEMGQSIVTSHSPYVIEQFDPSQIVILSRDEGGALAGQPIDAQAVKPKTYRTERRQFAEAILSRAVLVVEGSTEASLFPVASSIMEASLPSDTYMHFDLAGVSVFDAGADNAVPRHGPIFSALGKLAFGFYDKPN
;
A
#
# COMPACT_ATOMS: atom_id res chain seq x y z
N GLU A 1 16.39 -6.56 33.13
CA GLU A 1 15.19 -5.72 33.07
C GLU A 1 15.58 -4.39 32.44
N LEU A 2 15.14 -4.12 31.22
CA LEU A 2 15.23 -2.81 30.58
C LEU A 2 14.24 -1.90 31.30
N LYS A 3 14.69 -1.19 32.33
CA LYS A 3 13.86 -0.33 33.17
C LYS A 3 13.38 0.95 32.45
N ASP A 4 13.93 1.26 31.28
CA ASP A 4 13.58 2.46 30.52
C ASP A 4 13.43 2.12 29.04
N LYS A 5 12.23 1.67 28.65
CA LYS A 5 11.87 1.36 27.27
C LYS A 5 11.98 2.58 26.33
N GLN A 6 11.98 3.80 26.86
CA GLN A 6 12.03 5.04 26.09
C GLN A 6 13.44 5.39 25.60
N SER A 7 14.48 4.80 26.22
CA SER A 7 15.87 5.05 25.83
C SER A 7 16.43 4.08 24.79
N VAL A 8 15.63 3.11 24.32
CA VAL A 8 16.06 2.10 23.34
C VAL A 8 15.31 2.28 22.04
N ILE A 9 16.06 2.39 20.95
CA ILE A 9 15.51 2.32 19.58
C ILE A 9 15.65 0.87 19.10
N PHE A 10 14.54 0.24 18.77
CA PHE A 10 14.50 -1.10 18.19
C PHE A 10 14.44 -0.98 16.66
N ALA A 11 15.40 -1.56 15.95
CA ALA A 11 15.44 -1.60 14.50
C ALA A 11 15.21 -3.02 13.99
N MET A 12 14.31 -3.20 13.03
CA MET A 12 13.98 -4.49 12.43
C MET A 12 13.89 -4.34 10.90
N GLU A 13 14.67 -5.15 10.19
CA GLU A 13 14.70 -5.18 8.74
C GLU A 13 13.91 -6.40 8.25
N GLU A 14 12.95 -6.15 7.35
CA GLU A 14 12.15 -7.17 6.65
C GLU A 14 11.66 -8.32 7.55
N PRO A 15 10.90 -8.05 8.61
CA PRO A 15 10.43 -9.07 9.55
C PRO A 15 9.52 -10.14 8.91
N GLU A 16 9.07 -9.89 7.69
CA GLU A 16 8.26 -10.80 6.91
C GLU A 16 9.02 -12.01 6.35
N ILE A 17 10.35 -11.95 6.25
CA ILE A 17 11.14 -13.03 5.68
C ILE A 17 10.85 -14.35 6.42
N ALA A 18 10.43 -15.37 5.66
CA ALA A 18 10.08 -16.71 6.14
C ALA A 18 8.93 -16.79 7.16
N LEU A 19 8.16 -15.71 7.38
CA LEU A 19 7.01 -15.71 8.27
C LEU A 19 5.69 -15.75 7.51
N PRO A 20 4.73 -16.59 7.91
CA PRO A 20 3.39 -16.55 7.34
C PRO A 20 2.63 -15.26 7.78
N PRO A 21 1.63 -14.79 7.02
CA PRO A 21 0.97 -13.51 7.22
C PRO A 21 0.45 -13.25 8.65
N HIS A 22 -0.13 -14.26 9.29
CA HIS A 22 -0.64 -14.12 10.66
C HIS A 22 0.50 -13.90 11.68
N THR A 23 1.66 -14.50 11.46
CA THR A 23 2.84 -14.33 12.31
C THR A 23 3.46 -12.95 12.09
N GLN A 24 3.54 -12.47 10.84
CA GLN A 24 4.00 -11.10 10.53
C GLN A 24 3.19 -10.07 11.31
N ARG A 25 1.86 -10.15 11.27
CA ARG A 25 0.99 -9.27 12.05
C ARG A 25 1.24 -9.36 13.55
N ARG A 26 1.42 -10.58 14.06
CA ARG A 26 1.64 -10.78 15.51
C ARG A 26 2.97 -10.20 15.97
N VAL A 27 4.04 -10.45 15.23
CA VAL A 27 5.38 -9.93 15.55
C VAL A 27 5.38 -8.39 15.50
N THR A 28 4.82 -7.81 14.45
CA THR A 28 4.74 -6.35 14.30
C THR A 28 3.96 -5.72 15.45
N ARG A 29 2.79 -6.26 15.80
CA ARG A 29 2.00 -5.77 16.95
C ARG A 29 2.75 -5.89 18.27
N PHE A 30 3.48 -6.98 18.47
CA PHE A 30 4.30 -7.16 19.66
C PHE A 30 5.38 -6.08 19.75
N VAL A 31 6.11 -5.83 18.67
CA VAL A 31 7.14 -4.79 18.62
C VAL A 31 6.54 -3.41 18.91
N LEU A 32 5.41 -3.06 18.27
CA LEU A 32 4.73 -1.78 18.50
C LEU A 32 4.22 -1.60 19.95
N ALA A 33 3.81 -2.70 20.60
CA ALA A 33 3.29 -2.65 21.98
C ALA A 33 4.41 -2.61 23.03
N GLU A 34 5.51 -3.31 22.77
CA GLU A 34 6.56 -3.53 23.77
C GLU A 34 7.74 -2.56 23.66
N MET A 35 7.99 -1.99 22.47
CA MET A 35 9.12 -1.08 22.25
C MET A 35 8.69 0.38 22.35
N GLY A 36 9.48 1.20 23.03
CA GLY A 36 9.21 2.64 23.14
C GLY A 36 9.43 3.37 21.82
N GLN A 37 10.45 2.97 21.07
CA GLN A 37 10.74 3.49 19.74
C GLN A 37 11.14 2.33 18.82
N SER A 38 10.58 2.28 17.62
CA SER A 38 10.92 1.24 16.64
C SER A 38 11.03 1.81 15.23
N ILE A 39 11.99 1.27 14.47
CA ILE A 39 12.15 1.51 13.03
C ILE A 39 12.03 0.15 12.36
N VAL A 40 11.10 0.02 11.42
CA VAL A 40 10.85 -1.23 10.71
C VAL A 40 10.91 -0.96 9.21
N THR A 41 11.74 -1.69 8.46
CA THR A 41 11.68 -1.71 6.99
C THR A 41 10.90 -2.93 6.54
N SER A 42 10.03 -2.79 5.54
CA SER A 42 9.20 -3.88 5.07
C SER A 42 8.66 -3.65 3.65
N HIS A 43 8.51 -4.75 2.92
CA HIS A 43 7.77 -4.83 1.65
C HIS A 43 6.46 -5.62 1.80
N SER A 44 6.05 -5.94 3.02
CA SER A 44 4.84 -6.72 3.28
C SER A 44 3.64 -5.84 3.63
N PRO A 45 2.52 -5.96 2.91
CA PRO A 45 1.28 -5.27 3.26
C PRO A 45 0.76 -5.69 4.65
N TYR A 46 1.08 -6.91 5.12
CA TYR A 46 0.69 -7.42 6.44
C TYR A 46 1.44 -6.76 7.59
N VAL A 47 2.65 -6.29 7.34
CA VAL A 47 3.43 -5.48 8.28
C VAL A 47 2.95 -4.03 8.23
N ILE A 48 2.87 -3.44 7.03
CA ILE A 48 2.50 -2.04 6.81
C ILE A 48 1.10 -1.73 7.36
N GLU A 49 0.12 -2.63 7.19
CA GLU A 49 -1.24 -2.45 7.70
C GLU A 49 -1.34 -2.30 9.24
N GLN A 50 -0.27 -2.60 9.99
CA GLN A 50 -0.24 -2.47 11.45
C GLN A 50 0.11 -1.04 11.90
N PHE A 51 0.66 -0.22 11.03
CA PHE A 51 1.06 1.17 11.31
C PHE A 51 -0.06 2.16 10.97
N ASP A 52 -0.09 3.28 11.63
CA ASP A 52 -0.92 4.41 11.19
C ASP A 52 -0.21 5.16 10.04
N PRO A 53 -0.97 5.82 9.12
CA PRO A 53 -0.37 6.52 7.99
C PRO A 53 0.75 7.49 8.37
N SER A 54 0.61 8.20 9.49
CA SER A 54 1.61 9.13 10.01
C SER A 54 2.94 8.48 10.43
N GLN A 55 2.96 7.16 10.57
CA GLN A 55 4.14 6.39 10.95
C GLN A 55 4.86 5.78 9.73
N ILE A 56 4.32 5.95 8.53
CA ILE A 56 4.83 5.33 7.32
C ILE A 56 5.61 6.37 6.51
N VAL A 57 6.83 5.99 6.12
CA VAL A 57 7.67 6.74 5.19
C VAL A 57 7.94 5.87 3.98
N ILE A 58 7.54 6.33 2.79
CA ILE A 58 7.83 5.66 1.53
C ILE A 58 9.23 6.03 1.10
N LEU A 59 10.07 5.03 0.89
CA LEU A 59 11.41 5.23 0.36
C LEU A 59 11.42 4.98 -1.15
N SER A 60 11.99 5.89 -1.89
CA SER A 60 12.19 5.77 -3.33
C SER A 60 13.62 6.16 -3.73
N ARG A 61 14.08 5.68 -4.88
CA ARG A 61 15.32 6.15 -5.51
C ARG A 61 14.96 7.03 -6.69
N ASP A 62 15.63 8.16 -6.80
CA ASP A 62 15.54 9.00 -7.98
C ASP A 62 16.36 8.40 -9.15
N GLU A 63 16.33 9.06 -10.32
CA GLU A 63 17.06 8.65 -11.52
C GLU A 63 18.59 8.64 -11.31
N GLY A 64 19.10 9.46 -10.40
CA GLY A 64 20.50 9.50 -9.98
C GLY A 64 20.88 8.45 -8.95
N GLY A 65 19.91 7.66 -8.45
CA GLY A 65 20.09 6.63 -7.43
C GLY A 65 20.09 7.16 -5.99
N ALA A 66 19.86 8.46 -5.78
CA ALA A 66 19.75 9.02 -4.43
C ALA A 66 18.44 8.56 -3.75
N LEU A 67 18.54 8.22 -2.46
CA LEU A 67 17.40 7.78 -1.67
C LEU A 67 16.61 8.99 -1.17
N ALA A 68 15.31 9.00 -1.45
CA ALA A 68 14.36 9.98 -0.94
C ALA A 68 13.32 9.30 -0.05
N GLY A 69 12.99 9.95 1.07
CA GLY A 69 11.93 9.52 1.99
C GLY A 69 10.74 10.46 1.92
N GLN A 70 9.55 9.92 1.65
CA GLN A 70 8.30 10.68 1.63
C GLN A 70 7.37 10.17 2.73
N PRO A 71 7.13 10.96 3.81
CA PRO A 71 6.14 10.62 4.81
C PRO A 71 4.73 10.72 4.23
N ILE A 72 3.83 9.85 4.69
CA ILE A 72 2.42 9.94 4.31
C ILE A 72 1.77 11.08 5.07
N ASP A 73 1.11 11.99 4.34
CA ASP A 73 0.27 13.01 4.97
C ASP A 73 -0.97 12.36 5.59
N ALA A 74 -0.96 12.23 6.90
CA ALA A 74 -2.06 11.65 7.66
C ALA A 74 -3.38 12.43 7.52
N GLN A 75 -3.33 13.72 7.13
CA GLN A 75 -4.54 14.52 6.90
C GLN A 75 -5.20 14.20 5.56
N ALA A 76 -4.41 13.78 4.56
CA ALA A 76 -4.92 13.35 3.27
C ALA A 76 -5.69 12.03 3.37
N VAL A 77 -5.36 11.18 4.33
CA VAL A 77 -5.98 9.87 4.51
C VAL A 77 -6.96 9.90 5.68
N LYS A 78 -8.26 9.90 5.39
CA LYS A 78 -9.28 9.88 6.46
C LYS A 78 -9.13 8.64 7.35
N PRO A 79 -9.05 8.81 8.69
CA PRO A 79 -8.81 7.69 9.61
C PRO A 79 -9.83 6.54 9.48
N LYS A 80 -11.10 6.87 9.17
CA LYS A 80 -12.16 5.87 8.97
C LYS A 80 -11.88 5.01 7.74
N THR A 81 -11.55 5.62 6.61
CA THR A 81 -11.24 4.91 5.35
C THR A 81 -10.03 4.00 5.54
N TYR A 82 -8.97 4.53 6.15
CA TYR A 82 -7.78 3.74 6.41
C TYR A 82 -8.04 2.52 7.32
N ARG A 83 -8.85 2.67 8.37
CA ARG A 83 -9.17 1.55 9.28
C ARG A 83 -9.93 0.42 8.59
N THR A 84 -10.78 0.73 7.64
CA THR A 84 -11.58 -0.25 6.91
C THR A 84 -10.74 -0.94 5.83
N GLU A 85 -9.88 -0.19 5.14
CA GLU A 85 -9.19 -0.63 3.93
C GLU A 85 -7.66 -0.75 4.10
N ARG A 86 -7.18 -0.98 5.34
CA ARG A 86 -5.74 -0.97 5.68
C ARG A 86 -4.88 -1.84 4.76
N ARG A 87 -5.38 -3.04 4.44
CA ARG A 87 -4.69 -3.97 3.57
C ARG A 87 -4.55 -3.45 2.15
N GLN A 88 -5.67 -3.08 1.53
CA GLN A 88 -5.67 -2.56 0.17
C GLN A 88 -4.81 -1.29 0.06
N PHE A 89 -4.88 -0.43 1.10
CA PHE A 89 -4.04 0.77 1.16
C PHE A 89 -2.55 0.41 1.24
N ALA A 90 -2.17 -0.57 2.06
CA ALA A 90 -0.80 -1.04 2.16
C ALA A 90 -0.30 -1.65 0.83
N GLU A 91 -1.13 -2.42 0.13
CA GLU A 91 -0.82 -2.93 -1.21
C GLU A 91 -0.66 -1.79 -2.23
N ALA A 92 -1.56 -0.81 -2.20
CA ALA A 92 -1.52 0.34 -3.09
C ALA A 92 -0.25 1.20 -2.91
N ILE A 93 0.20 1.43 -1.68
CA ILE A 93 1.42 2.21 -1.44
C ILE A 93 2.70 1.47 -1.83
N LEU A 94 2.68 0.15 -1.92
CA LEU A 94 3.79 -0.67 -2.41
C LEU A 94 3.83 -0.75 -3.94
N SER A 95 2.72 -0.45 -4.62
CA SER A 95 2.62 -0.53 -6.07
C SER A 95 3.28 0.67 -6.78
N ARG A 96 3.47 0.58 -8.10
CA ARG A 96 3.92 1.68 -8.96
C ARG A 96 2.75 2.55 -9.42
N ALA A 97 1.61 1.90 -9.67
CA ALA A 97 0.38 2.55 -10.09
C ALA A 97 -0.83 1.96 -9.36
N VAL A 98 -1.87 2.77 -9.21
CA VAL A 98 -3.11 2.37 -8.55
C VAL A 98 -4.28 2.64 -9.49
N LEU A 99 -5.06 1.59 -9.77
CA LEU A 99 -6.35 1.70 -10.41
C LEU A 99 -7.43 1.71 -9.32
N VAL A 100 -8.03 2.87 -9.10
CA VAL A 100 -9.13 3.04 -8.14
C VAL A 100 -10.44 2.74 -8.84
N VAL A 101 -11.21 1.79 -8.31
CA VAL A 101 -12.49 1.32 -8.87
C VAL A 101 -13.63 1.51 -7.87
N GLU A 102 -14.87 1.44 -8.35
CA GLU A 102 -16.05 1.70 -7.52
C GLU A 102 -16.31 0.65 -6.47
N GLY A 103 -16.05 -0.61 -6.80
CA GLY A 103 -16.42 -1.72 -5.94
C GLY A 103 -15.71 -3.03 -6.24
N SER A 104 -16.13 -4.05 -5.50
CA SER A 104 -15.52 -5.37 -5.51
C SER A 104 -15.68 -6.12 -6.85
N THR A 105 -16.71 -5.78 -7.62
CA THR A 105 -16.93 -6.36 -8.96
C THR A 105 -15.79 -5.98 -9.89
N GLU A 106 -15.51 -4.69 -10.03
CA GLU A 106 -14.44 -4.14 -10.85
C GLU A 106 -13.07 -4.58 -10.32
N ALA A 107 -12.90 -4.55 -8.99
CA ALA A 107 -11.67 -4.99 -8.33
C ALA A 107 -11.34 -6.47 -8.65
N SER A 108 -12.36 -7.31 -8.80
CA SER A 108 -12.20 -8.71 -9.20
C SER A 108 -12.04 -8.90 -10.72
N LEU A 109 -12.73 -8.06 -11.50
CA LEU A 109 -12.76 -8.16 -12.96
C LEU A 109 -11.44 -7.74 -13.60
N PHE A 110 -10.85 -6.62 -13.16
CA PHE A 110 -9.66 -6.07 -13.81
C PHE A 110 -8.45 -6.99 -13.82
N PRO A 111 -8.08 -7.71 -12.73
CA PRO A 111 -7.00 -8.69 -12.79
C PRO A 111 -7.27 -9.83 -13.77
N VAL A 112 -8.52 -10.31 -13.86
CA VAL A 112 -8.91 -11.34 -14.81
C VAL A 112 -8.84 -10.82 -16.25
N ALA A 113 -9.35 -9.62 -16.51
CA ALA A 113 -9.25 -8.97 -17.80
C ALA A 113 -7.80 -8.78 -18.24
N SER A 114 -6.94 -8.38 -17.30
CA SER A 114 -5.49 -8.24 -17.50
C SER A 114 -4.84 -9.56 -17.93
N SER A 115 -5.21 -10.69 -17.31
CA SER A 115 -4.73 -12.02 -17.68
C SER A 115 -5.22 -12.45 -19.07
N ILE A 116 -6.46 -12.13 -19.43
CA ILE A 116 -7.01 -12.41 -20.76
C ILE A 116 -6.28 -11.58 -21.83
N MET A 117 -6.03 -10.31 -21.57
CA MET A 117 -5.29 -9.43 -22.48
C MET A 117 -3.86 -9.91 -22.69
N GLU A 118 -3.17 -10.32 -21.62
CA GLU A 118 -1.81 -10.88 -21.71
C GLU A 118 -1.78 -12.16 -22.57
N ALA A 119 -2.77 -13.04 -22.42
CA ALA A 119 -2.86 -14.25 -23.21
C ALA A 119 -3.24 -14.01 -24.69
N SER A 120 -3.86 -12.87 -25.00
CA SER A 120 -4.44 -12.58 -26.33
C SER A 120 -3.61 -11.60 -27.14
N LEU A 121 -2.76 -10.80 -26.50
CA LEU A 121 -1.98 -9.74 -27.15
C LEU A 121 -0.49 -10.09 -27.21
N PRO A 122 0.25 -9.56 -28.19
CA PRO A 122 1.71 -9.69 -28.23
C PRO A 122 2.37 -9.12 -26.96
N SER A 123 3.41 -9.78 -26.49
CA SER A 123 4.13 -9.41 -25.25
C SER A 123 4.81 -8.02 -25.27
N ASP A 124 5.02 -7.47 -26.43
CA ASP A 124 5.53 -6.11 -26.65
C ASP A 124 4.44 -5.03 -26.63
N THR A 125 3.17 -5.44 -26.66
CA THR A 125 2.01 -4.54 -26.73
C THR A 125 1.31 -4.39 -25.39
N TYR A 126 1.33 -5.44 -24.55
CA TYR A 126 0.63 -5.46 -23.27
C TYR A 126 1.48 -6.12 -22.18
N MET A 127 1.40 -5.57 -20.97
CA MET A 127 2.04 -6.11 -19.79
C MET A 127 0.96 -6.34 -18.71
N HIS A 128 0.94 -7.53 -18.09
CA HIS A 128 0.03 -7.86 -17.01
C HIS A 128 0.16 -6.87 -15.83
N PHE A 129 -0.92 -6.60 -15.13
CA PHE A 129 -0.97 -5.67 -14.00
C PHE A 129 0.10 -5.95 -12.94
N ASP A 130 0.29 -7.21 -12.57
CA ASP A 130 1.30 -7.60 -11.58
C ASP A 130 2.73 -7.26 -12.04
N LEU A 131 3.05 -7.51 -13.31
CA LEU A 131 4.35 -7.19 -13.88
C LEU A 131 4.54 -5.67 -14.05
N ALA A 132 3.47 -4.95 -14.36
CA ALA A 132 3.47 -3.49 -14.44
C ALA A 132 3.51 -2.81 -13.06
N GLY A 133 3.29 -3.58 -11.99
CA GLY A 133 3.21 -3.07 -10.63
C GLY A 133 1.94 -2.25 -10.38
N VAL A 134 0.80 -2.65 -10.97
CA VAL A 134 -0.50 -2.00 -10.80
C VAL A 134 -1.29 -2.71 -9.71
N SER A 135 -1.73 -1.98 -8.71
CA SER A 135 -2.68 -2.44 -7.69
C SER A 135 -4.08 -1.93 -8.01
N VAL A 136 -5.10 -2.77 -7.83
CA VAL A 136 -6.51 -2.36 -7.94
C VAL A 136 -7.04 -2.06 -6.56
N PHE A 137 -7.58 -0.86 -6.37
CA PHE A 137 -8.10 -0.38 -5.10
C PHE A 137 -9.62 -0.20 -5.18
N ASP A 138 -10.35 -0.96 -4.37
CA ASP A 138 -11.81 -0.83 -4.22
C ASP A 138 -12.14 0.36 -3.33
N ALA A 139 -12.77 1.39 -3.91
CA ALA A 139 -13.17 2.60 -3.18
C ALA A 139 -14.51 2.44 -2.44
N GLY A 140 -15.24 1.35 -2.69
CA GLY A 140 -16.53 1.03 -2.08
C GLY A 140 -17.73 1.83 -2.59
N ALA A 141 -17.52 2.83 -3.45
CA ALA A 141 -18.58 3.60 -4.10
C ALA A 141 -18.01 4.49 -5.22
N ASP A 142 -18.84 4.81 -6.21
CA ASP A 142 -18.54 5.71 -7.35
C ASP A 142 -17.99 7.07 -6.90
N ASN A 143 -18.70 7.72 -5.99
CA ASN A 143 -18.33 9.04 -5.46
C ASN A 143 -17.05 9.03 -4.57
N ALA A 144 -16.54 7.86 -4.24
CA ALA A 144 -15.30 7.70 -3.48
C ALA A 144 -14.07 7.66 -4.41
N VAL A 145 -14.21 7.17 -5.64
CA VAL A 145 -13.10 7.05 -6.60
C VAL A 145 -12.36 8.38 -6.81
N PRO A 146 -13.02 9.52 -7.09
CA PRO A 146 -12.32 10.81 -7.25
C PRO A 146 -11.61 11.31 -5.98
N ARG A 147 -11.95 10.77 -4.82
CA ARG A 147 -11.33 11.15 -3.54
C ARG A 147 -10.05 10.40 -3.25
N HIS A 148 -9.93 9.14 -3.73
CA HIS A 148 -8.77 8.30 -3.48
C HIS A 148 -7.63 8.56 -4.47
N GLY A 149 -7.95 8.88 -5.73
CA GLY A 149 -6.93 9.20 -6.74
C GLY A 149 -5.91 10.25 -6.29
N PRO A 150 -6.35 11.43 -5.81
CA PRO A 150 -5.43 12.46 -5.31
C PRO A 150 -4.53 12.02 -4.15
N ILE A 151 -5.02 11.11 -3.28
CA ILE A 151 -4.23 10.57 -2.17
C ILE A 151 -3.04 9.78 -2.72
N PHE A 152 -3.29 8.85 -3.65
CA PHE A 152 -2.22 8.06 -4.26
C PHE A 152 -1.28 8.89 -5.12
N SER A 153 -1.80 9.89 -5.85
CA SER A 153 -0.97 10.83 -6.60
C SER A 153 -0.05 11.64 -5.70
N ALA A 154 -0.52 12.07 -4.53
CA ALA A 154 0.30 12.77 -3.53
C ALA A 154 1.40 11.86 -2.94
N LEU A 155 1.25 10.55 -3.01
CA LEU A 155 2.26 9.55 -2.62
C LEU A 155 3.21 9.18 -3.77
N GLY A 156 3.20 9.93 -4.87
CA GLY A 156 4.05 9.70 -6.03
C GLY A 156 3.63 8.50 -6.89
N LYS A 157 2.39 8.00 -6.73
CA LYS A 157 1.86 6.90 -7.53
C LYS A 157 1.16 7.41 -8.77
N LEU A 158 1.24 6.66 -9.86
CA LEU A 158 0.35 6.88 -10.99
C LEU A 158 -1.05 6.42 -10.59
N ALA A 159 -2.00 7.34 -10.48
CA ALA A 159 -3.35 7.02 -10.04
C ALA A 159 -4.35 7.16 -11.20
N PHE A 160 -5.14 6.12 -11.40
CA PHE A 160 -6.21 6.06 -12.39
C PHE A 160 -7.53 5.79 -11.68
N GLY A 161 -8.62 6.37 -12.15
CA GLY A 161 -9.97 6.11 -11.64
C GLY A 161 -10.85 5.47 -12.72
N PHE A 162 -11.57 4.42 -12.35
CA PHE A 162 -12.60 3.81 -13.18
C PHE A 162 -13.92 3.82 -12.41
N TYR A 163 -14.90 4.55 -12.93
CA TYR A 163 -16.22 4.72 -12.31
C TYR A 163 -17.25 5.15 -13.35
N ASP A 164 -18.51 4.90 -13.04
CA ASP A 164 -19.62 5.27 -13.91
C ASP A 164 -19.74 6.78 -14.06
N LYS A 165 -20.11 7.22 -15.24
CA LYS A 165 -20.38 8.64 -15.47
C LYS A 165 -21.61 9.03 -14.66
N PRO A 166 -21.52 10.01 -13.75
CA PRO A 166 -22.69 10.48 -13.03
C PRO A 166 -23.72 11.01 -14.03
N ASN A 167 -24.98 10.55 -13.86
CA ASN A 167 -26.13 11.02 -14.65
C ASN A 167 -26.46 12.48 -14.35
#